data_a91c7cf80359bc495ffc6e73f675b9ac
#
_entry.id   a91c7cf80359bc495ffc6e73f675b9ac
#
_cell.length_a   1.000
_cell.length_b   1.000
_cell.length_c   1.000
_cell.angle_alpha   90.00
_cell.angle_beta   90.00
_cell.angle_gamma   90.00
#
_symmetry.space_group_name_H-M   'P 1'
#
loop_
_entity.id
_entity.type
_entity.pdbx_description
1 polymer ?
#
loop_
_entity_poly.entity_id
_entity_poly.type
_entity_poly.pdbx_seq_one_letter_code
_entity_poly.pdbx_strand_id
1 'polypeptide(L)'
;MLLAGASHTGKTVLAQRILERYHVPSLSVDHLKMGLIRSGHTGLTPTSEDEAITALVWPILREMIKTVIENRQQLVVEGCYIPFDWAADFSEAYRREIRYLCLILSDGYIRGHFREIMAHANDLEQRLDDSGCTQEGLLRDNARALDLCREHGCRYLLVEEAYRVMAEEAVGGCFPLPPAGPAAAPGFSASWGG
;
A
#
# COMPACT_ATOMS: atom_id res chain seq x y z
N MET A 1 2.30 9.30 -1.92
CA MET A 1 1.06 8.61 -2.34
C MET A 1 0.59 7.70 -1.22
N LEU A 2 -0.72 7.64 -0.93
CA LEU A 2 -1.35 6.66 -0.06
C LEU A 2 -1.95 5.55 -0.93
N LEU A 3 -1.54 4.30 -0.70
CA LEU A 3 -2.01 3.13 -1.42
C LEU A 3 -2.75 2.21 -0.46
N ALA A 4 -4.06 2.36 -0.40
CA ALA A 4 -4.95 1.64 0.50
C ALA A 4 -5.62 0.42 -0.18
N GLY A 5 -6.35 -0.36 0.59
CA GLY A 5 -7.16 -1.49 0.12
C GLY A 5 -7.13 -2.64 1.11
N ALA A 6 -8.06 -3.57 0.97
CA ALA A 6 -8.14 -4.76 1.78
C ALA A 6 -6.87 -5.63 1.66
N SER A 7 -6.72 -6.62 2.53
CA SER A 7 -5.64 -7.60 2.40
C SER A 7 -5.71 -8.29 1.04
N HIS A 8 -4.58 -8.76 0.53
CA HIS A 8 -4.47 -9.51 -0.75
C HIS A 8 -4.89 -8.76 -2.03
N THR A 9 -5.05 -7.43 -1.99
CA THR A 9 -5.38 -6.64 -3.19
C THR A 9 -4.17 -6.27 -4.06
N GLY A 10 -2.96 -6.73 -3.72
CA GLY A 10 -1.75 -6.49 -4.50
C GLY A 10 -1.05 -5.15 -4.26
N LYS A 11 -1.35 -4.44 -3.17
CA LYS A 11 -0.73 -3.14 -2.83
C LYS A 11 0.79 -3.18 -2.85
N THR A 12 1.37 -4.15 -2.16
CA THR A 12 2.83 -4.33 -2.07
C THR A 12 3.47 -4.58 -3.43
N VAL A 13 2.79 -5.38 -4.30
CA VAL A 13 3.24 -5.61 -5.69
C VAL A 13 3.22 -4.31 -6.48
N LEU A 14 2.17 -3.49 -6.36
CA LEU A 14 2.11 -2.20 -7.04
C LEU A 14 3.15 -1.23 -6.49
N ALA A 15 3.36 -1.18 -5.17
CA ALA A 15 4.38 -0.35 -4.55
C ALA A 15 5.80 -0.73 -5.03
N GLN A 16 6.09 -2.02 -5.15
CA GLN A 16 7.36 -2.50 -5.72
C GLN A 16 7.56 -2.05 -7.17
N ARG A 17 6.52 -2.10 -7.99
CA ARG A 17 6.59 -1.62 -9.38
C ARG A 17 6.76 -0.12 -9.49
N ILE A 18 6.15 0.64 -8.58
CA ILE A 18 6.38 2.09 -8.49
C ILE A 18 7.85 2.37 -8.16
N LEU A 19 8.44 1.63 -7.24
CA LEU A 19 9.87 1.73 -6.93
C LEU A 19 10.73 1.42 -8.15
N GLU A 20 10.47 0.33 -8.85
CA GLU A 20 11.24 -0.10 -10.02
C GLU A 20 11.16 0.90 -11.19
N ARG A 21 9.96 1.44 -11.45
CA ARG A 21 9.72 2.30 -12.60
C ARG A 21 10.02 3.77 -12.35
N TYR A 22 9.71 4.26 -11.15
CA TYR A 22 9.76 5.69 -10.82
C TYR A 22 10.82 6.02 -9.76
N HIS A 23 11.49 5.01 -9.21
CA HIS A 23 12.48 5.14 -8.12
C HIS A 23 11.91 5.81 -6.85
N VAL A 24 10.62 5.67 -6.61
CA VAL A 24 9.94 6.17 -5.42
C VAL A 24 9.89 5.07 -4.36
N PRO A 25 10.50 5.28 -3.19
CA PRO A 25 10.50 4.30 -2.11
C PRO A 25 9.09 4.08 -1.56
N SER A 26 8.88 2.91 -0.95
CA SER A 26 7.64 2.57 -0.26
C SER A 26 7.88 2.29 1.21
N LEU A 27 6.84 2.60 2.02
CA LEU A 27 6.73 2.25 3.43
C LEU A 27 5.50 1.36 3.59
N SER A 28 5.70 0.10 3.98
CA SER A 28 4.61 -0.77 4.37
C SER A 28 4.13 -0.45 5.78
N VAL A 29 2.83 -0.22 5.93
CA VAL A 29 2.20 0.01 7.23
C VAL A 29 2.31 -1.22 8.13
N ASP A 30 2.32 -2.42 7.53
CA ASP A 30 2.52 -3.66 8.25
C ASP A 30 3.92 -3.75 8.89
N HIS A 31 4.95 -3.22 8.26
CA HIS A 31 6.28 -3.15 8.86
C HIS A 31 6.30 -2.24 10.09
N LEU A 32 5.64 -1.08 10.02
CA LEU A 32 5.51 -0.18 11.17
C LEU A 32 4.72 -0.84 12.30
N LYS A 33 3.56 -1.44 11.98
CA LYS A 33 2.73 -2.21 12.92
C LYS A 33 3.57 -3.27 13.65
N MET A 34 4.24 -4.12 12.90
CA MET A 34 5.04 -5.20 13.47
C MET A 34 6.25 -4.69 14.27
N GLY A 35 6.85 -3.57 13.84
CA GLY A 35 7.90 -2.89 14.59
C GLY A 35 7.43 -2.46 15.97
N LEU A 36 6.27 -1.80 16.07
CA LEU A 36 5.69 -1.35 17.34
C LEU A 36 5.29 -2.50 18.25
N ILE A 37 4.69 -3.56 17.69
CA ILE A 37 4.28 -4.76 18.44
C ILE A 37 5.51 -5.48 18.99
N ARG A 38 6.48 -5.81 18.13
CA ARG A 38 7.67 -6.61 18.52
C ARG A 38 8.60 -5.87 19.46
N SER A 39 8.65 -4.54 19.39
CA SER A 39 9.45 -3.72 20.30
C SER A 39 8.77 -3.45 21.65
N GLY A 40 7.55 -3.93 21.85
CA GLY A 40 6.82 -3.75 23.11
C GLY A 40 6.24 -2.33 23.33
N HIS A 41 6.16 -1.52 22.26
CA HIS A 41 5.57 -0.17 22.35
C HIS A 41 4.04 -0.18 22.39
N THR A 42 3.42 -1.36 22.31
CA THR A 42 1.96 -1.54 22.42
C THR A 42 1.65 -2.91 23.00
N GLY A 43 0.49 -3.04 23.63
CA GLY A 43 -0.08 -4.32 24.04
C GLY A 43 -0.91 -5.01 22.94
N LEU A 44 -1.03 -4.41 21.74
CA LEU A 44 -1.74 -5.02 20.63
C LEU A 44 -0.96 -6.21 20.08
N THR A 45 -1.69 -7.11 19.40
CA THR A 45 -1.15 -8.28 18.72
C THR A 45 -1.34 -8.13 17.21
N PRO A 46 -0.67 -8.94 16.37
CA PRO A 46 -0.87 -8.90 14.91
C PRO A 46 -2.33 -9.16 14.47
N THR A 47 -3.12 -9.83 15.34
CA THR A 47 -4.52 -10.21 15.11
C THR A 47 -5.51 -9.35 15.90
N SER A 48 -5.07 -8.22 16.47
CA SER A 48 -5.97 -7.24 17.07
C SER A 48 -6.88 -6.61 16.02
N GLU A 49 -8.02 -6.09 16.45
CA GLU A 49 -9.00 -5.44 15.58
C GLU A 49 -8.36 -4.30 14.75
N ASP A 50 -8.76 -4.20 13.48
CA ASP A 50 -8.19 -3.26 12.51
C ASP A 50 -8.31 -1.80 12.97
N GLU A 51 -9.42 -1.46 13.64
CA GLU A 51 -9.64 -0.13 14.21
C GLU A 51 -8.60 0.22 15.29
N ALA A 52 -8.28 -0.74 16.16
CA ALA A 52 -7.27 -0.53 17.21
C ALA A 52 -5.86 -0.40 16.61
N ILE A 53 -5.54 -1.19 15.60
CA ILE A 53 -4.27 -1.10 14.88
C ILE A 53 -4.18 0.23 14.14
N THR A 54 -5.24 0.65 13.45
CA THR A 54 -5.31 1.94 12.75
C THR A 54 -5.10 3.09 13.72
N ALA A 55 -5.78 3.08 14.87
CA ALA A 55 -5.61 4.10 15.91
C ALA A 55 -4.17 4.19 16.45
N LEU A 56 -3.43 3.08 16.45
CA LEU A 56 -2.03 3.05 16.86
C LEU A 56 -1.10 3.60 15.77
N VAL A 57 -1.24 3.14 14.52
CA VAL A 57 -0.25 3.41 13.48
C VAL A 57 -0.51 4.71 12.70
N TRP A 58 -1.77 5.09 12.53
CA TRP A 58 -2.14 6.24 11.69
C TRP A 58 -1.61 7.58 12.21
N PRO A 59 -1.66 7.91 13.50
CA PRO A 59 -1.07 9.15 14.01
C PRO A 59 0.42 9.28 13.70
N ILE A 60 1.17 8.16 13.75
CA ILE A 60 2.60 8.13 13.43
C ILE A 60 2.81 8.36 11.94
N LEU A 61 2.08 7.61 11.10
CA LEU A 61 2.15 7.74 9.65
C LEU A 61 1.81 9.15 9.18
N ARG A 62 0.78 9.77 9.77
CA ARG A 62 0.37 11.13 9.46
C ARG A 62 1.52 12.13 9.65
N GLU A 63 2.25 12.06 10.75
CA GLU A 63 3.37 12.97 11.00
C GLU A 63 4.59 12.63 10.11
N MET A 64 4.83 11.36 9.80
CA MET A 64 5.84 10.96 8.82
C MET A 64 5.52 11.50 7.43
N ILE A 65 4.25 11.42 6.99
CA ILE A 65 3.80 11.93 5.69
C ILE A 65 4.02 13.45 5.60
N LYS A 66 3.69 14.21 6.67
CA LYS A 66 3.96 15.66 6.74
C LYS A 66 5.44 15.94 6.55
N THR A 67 6.30 15.24 7.29
CA THR A 67 7.76 15.39 7.20
C THR A 67 8.28 15.12 5.78
N VAL A 68 7.79 14.07 5.12
CA VAL A 68 8.13 13.75 3.72
C VAL A 68 7.76 14.90 2.77
N ILE A 69 6.56 15.47 2.94
CA ILE A 69 6.08 16.60 2.12
C ILE A 69 6.94 17.85 2.37
N GLU A 70 7.19 18.19 3.63
CA GLU A 70 8.02 19.34 4.02
C GLU A 70 9.45 19.26 3.46
N ASN A 71 10.00 18.05 3.41
CA ASN A 71 11.29 17.77 2.81
C ASN A 71 11.27 17.65 1.27
N ARG A 72 10.10 17.83 0.63
CA ARG A 72 9.91 17.65 -0.83
C ARG A 72 10.36 16.29 -1.33
N GLN A 73 10.17 15.27 -0.53
CA GLN A 73 10.46 13.88 -0.86
C GLN A 73 9.23 13.18 -1.43
N GLN A 74 9.45 12.08 -2.15
CA GLN A 74 8.38 11.20 -2.62
C GLN A 74 8.38 9.92 -1.80
N LEU A 75 7.19 9.44 -1.45
CA LEU A 75 6.99 8.20 -0.70
C LEU A 75 5.66 7.58 -1.09
N VAL A 76 5.63 6.26 -1.24
CA VAL A 76 4.40 5.46 -1.24
C VAL A 76 4.22 4.90 0.16
N VAL A 77 3.12 5.22 0.82
CA VAL A 77 2.69 4.54 2.06
C VAL A 77 1.61 3.55 1.68
N GLU A 78 1.84 2.26 1.91
CA GLU A 78 0.91 1.21 1.51
C GLU A 78 0.47 0.35 2.69
N GLY A 79 -0.83 -0.01 2.73
CA GLY A 79 -1.36 -0.88 3.76
C GLY A 79 -2.88 -0.86 3.90
N CYS A 80 -3.37 -1.72 4.81
CA CYS A 80 -4.79 -1.84 5.11
C CYS A 80 -5.27 -0.78 6.12
N TYR A 81 -4.35 -0.22 6.92
CA TYR A 81 -4.65 0.66 8.06
C TYR A 81 -4.57 2.15 7.72
N ILE A 82 -4.84 2.51 6.47
CA ILE A 82 -4.97 3.90 6.00
C ILE A 82 -6.45 4.26 6.02
N PRO A 83 -6.89 5.23 6.86
CA PRO A 83 -8.31 5.58 6.99
C PRO A 83 -8.88 6.14 5.69
N PHE A 84 -10.17 5.91 5.44
CA PHE A 84 -10.84 6.48 4.27
C PHE A 84 -11.14 7.98 4.44
N ASP A 85 -11.30 8.45 5.66
CA ASP A 85 -11.44 9.86 6.02
C ASP A 85 -10.10 10.59 6.20
N TRP A 86 -8.99 10.00 5.76
CA TRP A 86 -7.62 10.50 5.90
C TRP A 86 -7.47 12.01 5.66
N ALA A 87 -8.27 12.56 4.74
CA ALA A 87 -8.19 13.98 4.37
C ALA A 87 -8.55 14.93 5.50
N ALA A 88 -9.34 14.49 6.48
CA ALA A 88 -9.72 15.28 7.65
C ALA A 88 -8.52 15.60 8.55
N ASP A 89 -7.50 14.74 8.53
CA ASP A 89 -6.30 14.87 9.37
C ASP A 89 -5.21 15.78 8.79
N PHE A 90 -5.42 16.32 7.59
CA PHE A 90 -4.45 17.17 6.89
C PHE A 90 -5.02 18.52 6.54
N SER A 91 -4.22 19.57 6.67
CA SER A 91 -4.57 20.88 6.13
C SER A 91 -4.65 20.85 4.60
N GLU A 92 -5.30 21.84 4.01
CA GLU A 92 -5.43 21.93 2.55
C GLU A 92 -4.07 21.91 1.84
N ALA A 93 -3.05 22.55 2.44
CA ALA A 93 -1.70 22.56 1.89
C ALA A 93 -1.10 21.16 1.74
N TYR A 94 -1.24 20.32 2.78
CA TYR A 94 -0.78 18.93 2.70
C TYR A 94 -1.64 18.08 1.77
N ARG A 95 -2.98 18.27 1.80
CA ARG A 95 -3.90 17.49 0.94
C ARG A 95 -3.60 17.62 -0.53
N ARG A 96 -3.16 18.78 -0.99
CA ARG A 96 -2.76 19.03 -2.40
C ARG A 96 -1.57 18.18 -2.84
N GLU A 97 -0.70 17.81 -1.92
CA GLU A 97 0.51 17.01 -2.19
C GLU A 97 0.25 15.50 -2.08
N ILE A 98 -0.89 15.11 -1.48
CA ILE A 98 -1.22 13.70 -1.26
C ILE A 98 -2.06 13.16 -2.43
N ARG A 99 -1.62 12.03 -2.98
CA ARG A 99 -2.42 11.22 -3.92
C ARG A 99 -2.89 9.97 -3.18
N TYR A 100 -4.18 9.72 -3.18
CA TYR A 100 -4.79 8.53 -2.57
C TYR A 100 -5.31 7.60 -3.67
N LEU A 101 -5.08 6.30 -3.51
CA LEU A 101 -5.65 5.25 -4.34
C LEU A 101 -5.98 4.04 -3.48
N CYS A 102 -7.21 3.56 -3.53
CA CYS A 102 -7.62 2.30 -2.92
C CYS A 102 -7.70 1.21 -4.00
N LEU A 103 -7.02 0.09 -3.80
CA LEU A 103 -7.16 -1.08 -4.66
C LEU A 103 -8.31 -1.95 -4.17
N ILE A 104 -9.24 -2.24 -5.04
CA ILE A 104 -10.45 -3.02 -4.76
C ILE A 104 -10.57 -4.11 -5.84
N LEU A 105 -10.71 -5.35 -5.41
CA LEU A 105 -11.01 -6.47 -6.31
C LEU A 105 -12.52 -6.62 -6.45
N SER A 106 -13.03 -6.74 -7.68
CA SER A 106 -14.44 -7.00 -7.90
C SER A 106 -14.84 -8.41 -7.46
N ASP A 107 -16.12 -8.62 -7.19
CA ASP A 107 -16.69 -9.93 -6.86
C ASP A 107 -16.36 -10.96 -7.94
N GLY A 108 -16.51 -10.59 -9.20
CA GLY A 108 -16.20 -11.45 -10.34
C GLY A 108 -14.74 -11.88 -10.37
N TYR A 109 -13.84 -10.92 -10.14
CA TYR A 109 -12.41 -11.16 -10.09
C TYR A 109 -12.03 -12.09 -8.94
N ILE A 110 -12.53 -11.83 -7.72
CA ILE A 110 -12.25 -12.66 -6.54
C ILE A 110 -12.75 -14.09 -6.77
N ARG A 111 -13.98 -14.27 -7.26
CA ARG A 111 -14.55 -15.62 -7.49
C ARG A 111 -13.79 -16.40 -8.56
N GLY A 112 -13.35 -15.71 -9.61
CA GLY A 112 -12.62 -16.33 -10.72
C GLY A 112 -11.15 -16.65 -10.40
N HIS A 113 -10.50 -15.86 -9.53
CA HIS A 113 -9.06 -15.90 -9.34
C HIS A 113 -8.64 -16.15 -7.88
N PHE A 114 -9.55 -16.61 -7.00
CA PHE A 114 -9.23 -16.75 -5.56
C PHE A 114 -7.98 -17.60 -5.30
N ARG A 115 -7.80 -18.70 -6.03
CA ARG A 115 -6.61 -19.56 -5.87
C ARG A 115 -5.33 -18.86 -6.27
N GLU A 116 -5.38 -18.05 -7.32
CA GLU A 116 -4.23 -17.27 -7.80
C GLU A 116 -3.89 -16.14 -6.81
N ILE A 117 -4.92 -15.44 -6.29
CA ILE A 117 -4.75 -14.42 -5.25
C ILE A 117 -4.02 -15.00 -4.05
N MET A 118 -4.45 -16.18 -3.57
CA MET A 118 -3.83 -16.86 -2.45
C MET A 118 -2.43 -17.38 -2.76
N ALA A 119 -2.17 -17.88 -3.98
CA ALA A 119 -0.85 -18.33 -4.39
C ALA A 119 0.17 -17.21 -4.42
N HIS A 120 -0.23 -16.00 -4.83
CA HIS A 120 0.63 -14.81 -4.89
C HIS A 120 0.72 -14.02 -3.57
N ALA A 121 -0.03 -14.41 -2.54
CA ALA A 121 -0.03 -13.75 -1.23
C ALA A 121 1.37 -13.68 -0.58
N ASN A 122 2.21 -14.65 -0.87
CA ASN A 122 3.55 -14.81 -0.30
C ASN A 122 4.70 -14.43 -1.25
N ASP A 123 4.43 -13.89 -2.44
CA ASP A 123 5.47 -13.58 -3.43
C ASP A 123 6.46 -12.50 -2.95
N LEU A 124 5.99 -11.52 -2.18
CA LEU A 124 6.81 -10.41 -1.67
C LEU A 124 6.83 -10.32 -0.14
N GLU A 125 5.87 -10.92 0.56
CA GLU A 125 5.76 -10.91 2.01
C GLU A 125 5.52 -12.33 2.52
N GLN A 126 6.35 -12.81 3.45
CA GLN A 126 6.05 -14.05 4.16
C GLN A 126 5.04 -13.76 5.27
N ARG A 127 3.79 -14.11 5.05
CA ARG A 127 2.74 -14.00 6.07
C ARG A 127 2.84 -15.17 7.04
N LEU A 128 2.81 -14.85 8.33
CA LEU A 128 2.96 -15.85 9.37
C LEU A 128 1.73 -16.78 9.47
N ASP A 129 0.56 -16.28 9.11
CA ASP A 129 -0.68 -17.04 9.09
C ASP A 129 -1.69 -16.41 8.11
N ASP A 130 -1.99 -17.12 7.04
CA ASP A 130 -3.03 -16.78 6.06
C ASP A 130 -4.25 -17.72 6.17
N SER A 131 -4.26 -18.60 7.18
CA SER A 131 -5.32 -19.61 7.36
C SER A 131 -6.71 -19.00 7.56
N GLY A 132 -6.77 -17.75 8.02
CA GLY A 132 -8.01 -17.00 8.20
C GLY A 132 -8.53 -16.30 6.93
N CYS A 133 -7.78 -16.29 5.82
CA CYS A 133 -8.22 -15.64 4.59
C CYS A 133 -9.18 -16.56 3.83
N THR A 134 -10.47 -16.23 3.85
CA THR A 134 -11.51 -16.93 3.10
C THR A 134 -11.99 -16.11 1.92
N GLN A 135 -12.56 -16.77 0.90
CA GLN A 135 -13.15 -16.08 -0.24
C GLN A 135 -14.26 -15.14 0.19
N GLU A 136 -15.10 -15.57 1.14
CA GLU A 136 -16.20 -14.75 1.68
C GLU A 136 -15.66 -13.53 2.47
N GLY A 137 -14.58 -13.69 3.22
CA GLY A 137 -13.90 -12.60 3.90
C GLY A 137 -13.38 -11.58 2.91
N LEU A 138 -12.68 -12.04 1.88
CA LEU A 138 -12.13 -11.17 0.84
C LEU A 138 -13.22 -10.41 0.07
N LEU A 139 -14.33 -11.06 -0.25
CA LEU A 139 -15.51 -10.43 -0.87
C LEU A 139 -16.09 -9.33 0.02
N ARG A 140 -16.32 -9.63 1.30
CA ARG A 140 -16.87 -8.68 2.28
C ARG A 140 -15.96 -7.47 2.46
N ASP A 141 -14.65 -7.69 2.61
CA ASP A 141 -13.69 -6.62 2.90
C ASP A 141 -13.51 -5.69 1.69
N ASN A 142 -13.53 -6.23 0.46
CA ASN A 142 -13.50 -5.41 -0.76
C ASN A 142 -14.80 -4.65 -0.99
N ALA A 143 -15.97 -5.26 -0.73
CA ALA A 143 -17.25 -4.57 -0.80
C ALA A 143 -17.30 -3.39 0.20
N ARG A 144 -16.89 -3.62 1.46
CA ARG A 144 -16.79 -2.57 2.48
C ARG A 144 -15.84 -1.45 2.04
N ALA A 145 -14.68 -1.79 1.49
CA ALA A 145 -13.72 -0.79 1.01
C ALA A 145 -14.31 0.06 -0.13
N LEU A 146 -15.08 -0.55 -1.04
CA LEU A 146 -15.74 0.17 -2.14
C LEU A 146 -16.78 1.15 -1.60
N ASP A 147 -17.60 0.72 -0.64
CA ASP A 147 -18.63 1.58 -0.05
C ASP A 147 -18.01 2.76 0.71
N LEU A 148 -16.97 2.52 1.50
CA LEU A 148 -16.23 3.57 2.20
C LEU A 148 -15.51 4.53 1.23
N CYS A 149 -14.95 4.04 0.13
CA CYS A 149 -14.41 4.92 -0.90
C CYS A 149 -15.46 5.85 -1.49
N ARG A 150 -16.66 5.34 -1.75
CA ARG A 150 -17.79 6.15 -2.27
C ARG A 150 -18.28 7.16 -1.25
N GLU A 151 -18.42 6.75 0.00
CA GLU A 151 -18.86 7.61 1.11
C GLU A 151 -17.91 8.79 1.33
N HIS A 152 -16.60 8.53 1.35
CA HIS A 152 -15.57 9.54 1.61
C HIS A 152 -15.02 10.22 0.35
N GLY A 153 -15.54 9.90 -0.84
CA GLY A 153 -15.05 10.46 -2.10
C GLY A 153 -13.61 10.09 -2.43
N CYS A 154 -13.12 8.94 -1.95
CA CYS A 154 -11.79 8.45 -2.20
C CYS A 154 -11.63 7.91 -3.62
N ARG A 155 -10.50 8.20 -4.26
CA ARG A 155 -10.15 7.57 -5.53
C ARG A 155 -9.89 6.07 -5.32
N TYR A 156 -10.48 5.24 -6.16
CA TYR A 156 -10.25 3.79 -6.13
C TYR A 156 -10.03 3.22 -7.53
N LEU A 157 -9.40 2.08 -7.59
CA LEU A 157 -9.30 1.23 -8.77
C LEU A 157 -10.07 -0.07 -8.49
N LEU A 158 -11.15 -0.30 -9.25
CA LEU A 158 -11.86 -1.57 -9.23
C LEU A 158 -11.23 -2.51 -10.26
N VAL A 159 -10.60 -3.57 -9.77
CA VAL A 159 -9.96 -4.59 -10.60
C VAL A 159 -11.00 -5.63 -11.02
N GLU A 160 -11.31 -5.67 -12.31
CA GLU A 160 -12.31 -6.57 -12.88
C GLU A 160 -11.68 -7.64 -13.77
N GLU A 161 -10.52 -7.33 -14.38
CA GLU A 161 -9.84 -8.21 -15.34
C GLU A 161 -8.31 -8.29 -15.05
N ALA A 162 -7.50 -7.71 -15.90
CA ALA A 162 -6.05 -7.78 -15.84
C ALA A 162 -5.46 -6.83 -14.77
N TYR A 163 -5.33 -7.30 -13.53
CA TYR A 163 -4.76 -6.54 -12.42
C TYR A 163 -3.51 -5.73 -12.82
N ARG A 164 -2.57 -6.36 -13.52
CA ARG A 164 -1.29 -5.73 -13.85
C ARG A 164 -1.44 -4.48 -14.71
N VAL A 165 -2.26 -4.55 -15.75
CA VAL A 165 -2.45 -3.44 -16.70
C VAL A 165 -3.19 -2.31 -16.01
N MET A 166 -4.29 -2.62 -15.34
CA MET A 166 -5.13 -1.63 -14.66
C MET A 166 -4.39 -0.89 -13.55
N ALA A 167 -3.57 -1.60 -12.76
CA ALA A 167 -2.82 -1.00 -11.66
C ALA A 167 -1.71 -0.07 -12.17
N GLU A 168 -1.01 -0.42 -13.25
CA GLU A 168 0.01 0.43 -13.85
C GLU A 168 -0.59 1.70 -14.49
N GLU A 169 -1.74 1.59 -15.14
CA GLU A 169 -2.45 2.74 -15.71
C GLU A 169 -2.98 3.69 -14.62
N ALA A 170 -3.49 3.14 -13.51
CA ALA A 170 -4.04 3.94 -12.42
C ALA A 170 -3.01 4.85 -11.74
N VAL A 171 -1.73 4.46 -11.74
CA VAL A 171 -0.63 5.27 -11.19
C VAL A 171 0.11 6.06 -12.27
N GLY A 172 -0.19 5.82 -13.56
CA GLY A 172 0.36 6.57 -14.67
C GLY A 172 0.08 8.07 -14.49
N GLY A 173 1.13 8.90 -14.56
CA GLY A 173 1.03 10.34 -14.32
C GLY A 173 1.00 10.78 -12.84
N CYS A 174 0.97 9.85 -11.88
CA CYS A 174 1.12 10.20 -10.45
C CYS A 174 2.56 10.56 -10.09
N PHE A 175 3.53 10.04 -10.84
CA PHE A 175 4.96 10.26 -10.62
C PHE A 175 5.63 10.71 -11.90
N PRO A 176 6.56 11.69 -11.84
CA PRO A 176 7.41 12.00 -12.98
C PRO A 176 8.33 10.80 -13.27
N LEU A 177 8.53 10.51 -14.55
CA LEU A 177 9.56 9.52 -14.91
C LEU A 177 10.93 10.03 -14.45
N PRO A 178 11.78 9.16 -13.88
CA PRO A 178 13.14 9.55 -13.55
C PRO A 178 13.86 10.04 -14.82
N PRO A 179 14.75 11.05 -14.71
CA PRO A 179 15.57 11.43 -15.84
C PRO A 179 16.31 10.20 -16.36
N ALA A 180 16.44 10.08 -17.69
CA ALA A 180 17.24 9.01 -18.29
C ALA A 180 18.62 9.03 -17.62
N GLY A 181 18.93 8.01 -16.84
CA GLY A 181 20.20 7.93 -16.13
C GLY A 181 21.37 8.01 -17.12
N PRO A 182 22.54 8.52 -16.71
CA PRO A 182 23.72 8.40 -17.53
C PRO A 182 23.92 6.90 -17.88
N ALA A 183 24.18 6.62 -19.14
CA ALA A 183 24.48 5.26 -19.59
C ALA A 183 25.46 4.62 -18.60
N ALA A 184 25.16 3.43 -18.10
CA ALA A 184 25.94 2.75 -17.08
C ALA A 184 27.43 2.84 -17.41
N ALA A 185 28.19 3.52 -16.54
CA ALA A 185 29.64 3.52 -16.66
C ALA A 185 30.14 2.08 -16.55
N PRO A 186 30.99 1.61 -17.44
CA PRO A 186 31.48 0.26 -17.39
C PRO A 186 32.30 0.01 -16.11
N GLY A 187 31.82 -0.88 -15.28
CA GLY A 187 32.62 -1.61 -14.32
C GLY A 187 33.08 -0.88 -13.08
N PHE A 188 32.22 -0.86 -12.04
CA PHE A 188 32.72 -0.82 -10.66
C PHE A 188 32.62 -2.23 -10.10
N SER A 189 33.69 -3.02 -10.26
CA SER A 189 33.85 -4.25 -9.48
C SER A 189 34.27 -3.88 -8.07
N ALA A 190 33.32 -3.80 -7.14
CA ALA A 190 33.64 -3.72 -5.73
C ALA A 190 34.07 -5.09 -5.24
N SER A 191 35.38 -5.32 -5.15
CA SER A 191 35.95 -6.43 -4.39
C SER A 191 35.82 -6.08 -2.91
N TRP A 192 34.88 -6.71 -2.21
CA TRP A 192 34.85 -6.74 -0.76
C TRP A 192 35.92 -7.75 -0.32
N GLY A 193 37.11 -7.29 0.07
CA GLY A 193 38.14 -8.07 0.70
C GLY A 193 37.81 -8.36 2.16
N GLY A 194 38.02 -9.60 2.57
CA GLY A 194 38.04 -10.35 3.77
C GLY A 194 37.88 -9.76 5.17
#